data_1db84de9b3fd9fed702a9af6f22f8fee
#
_entry.id   1db84de9b3fd9fed702a9af6f22f8fee
#
_cell.length_a   1.000
_cell.length_b   1.000
_cell.length_c   1.000
_cell.angle_alpha   90.00
_cell.angle_beta   90.00
_cell.angle_gamma   90.00
#
_symmetry.space_group_name_H-M   'P 1'
#
loop_
_entity.id
_entity.type
_entity.pdbx_description
1 polymer ?
#
loop_
_entity_poly.entity_id
_entity_poly.type
_entity_poly.pdbx_seq_one_letter_code
_entity_poly.pdbx_strand_id
1 'polypeptide(L)'
;MMQRVVTALIVTLIAILLGKVGLFNLFFVLLPVGMSMVVSHSQLSRLLHGTFLYGVLTICLALIYYVSVTAIEIFIHTPGFGLLSHYHGPPVALFIVVTTTLTWAVILAPPYNYFQGMIDRRFNLRDFEAARAVEAFTSTLREEIDLDRVCDGLLTVVQKTMQPLGASIWVSKSAQNETEGRSARAEWARNSWQGRRKAATGEQPAIIVEGFYKTLPFDITIAADDPLRAFALSHSGSIEVAQLQLDSPVLRIMQADEVKLALPLISQGELIGMLILGARQDGRKYARADRSLLETLAAQVAPALRVAQLAQAQQAQVGERERIEQELRTAQEIQHTFLPKEVPALPGWRLVPYYQSAREVGGDFYDFLPFADGRLGIVIGDVTDKGVPAALVMTATRTMLRTAAQEQASPSEVLARVNDLLFSDIPPNMFVTCFYALLDPASGRMRFANAGHEPPFRQTPGSAAELWATGMPLGMMPGTCYDEYEAILEPGESLLFYSDGLVEAHNSRREMFGFARLKSLLAGQGDGVSLIDTLLDELQRFTGDGWEQEDDVTLVALHRAVLRESPAVRDFQEVETPG
;
A
#
# COMPACT_ATOMS: atom_id res chain seq x y z
N MET A 1 -14.31 -34.47 32.75
CA MET A 1 -13.93 -35.70 33.47
C MET A 1 -14.99 -36.13 34.51
N MET A 2 -15.41 -35.26 35.43
CA MET A 2 -16.41 -35.55 36.47
C MET A 2 -17.78 -35.98 35.93
N GLN A 3 -18.26 -35.35 34.83
CA GLN A 3 -19.55 -35.69 34.22
C GLN A 3 -19.57 -37.10 33.58
N ARG A 4 -18.43 -37.57 33.02
CA ARG A 4 -18.31 -38.94 32.48
C ARG A 4 -18.26 -40.00 33.55
N VAL A 5 -17.65 -39.71 34.72
CA VAL A 5 -17.63 -40.61 35.86
C VAL A 5 -19.02 -40.72 36.48
N VAL A 6 -19.74 -39.60 36.59
CA VAL A 6 -21.12 -39.56 37.07
C VAL A 6 -22.07 -40.34 36.15
N THR A 7 -21.89 -40.20 34.81
CA THR A 7 -22.70 -40.95 33.84
C THR A 7 -22.40 -42.44 33.90
N ALA A 8 -21.14 -42.85 34.06
CA ALA A 8 -20.76 -44.26 34.21
C ALA A 8 -21.32 -44.85 35.53
N LEU A 9 -21.28 -44.08 36.63
CA LEU A 9 -21.87 -44.49 37.93
C LEU A 9 -23.39 -44.66 37.82
N ILE A 10 -24.08 -43.73 37.16
CA ILE A 10 -25.54 -43.81 36.95
C ILE A 10 -25.91 -45.02 36.08
N VAL A 11 -25.16 -45.26 34.98
CA VAL A 11 -25.38 -46.42 34.10
C VAL A 11 -25.14 -47.75 34.85
N THR A 12 -24.09 -47.79 35.68
CA THR A 12 -23.79 -48.96 36.49
C THR A 12 -24.87 -49.21 37.58
N LEU A 13 -25.36 -48.13 38.20
CA LEU A 13 -26.46 -48.20 39.18
C LEU A 13 -27.78 -48.65 38.53
N ILE A 14 -28.08 -48.17 37.33
CA ILE A 14 -29.25 -48.59 36.55
C ILE A 14 -29.12 -50.07 36.12
N ALA A 15 -27.94 -50.54 35.70
CA ALA A 15 -27.68 -51.92 35.33
C ALA A 15 -27.82 -52.87 36.54
N ILE A 16 -27.42 -52.45 37.74
CA ILE A 16 -27.61 -53.21 38.99
C ILE A 16 -29.09 -53.29 39.36
N LEU A 17 -29.85 -52.21 39.19
CA LEU A 17 -31.31 -52.17 39.43
C LEU A 17 -32.13 -52.99 38.44
N LEU A 18 -31.68 -53.12 37.21
CA LEU A 18 -32.32 -53.90 36.11
C LEU A 18 -31.81 -55.32 36.04
N GLY A 19 -30.91 -55.76 36.89
CA GLY A 19 -30.19 -57.05 36.91
C GLY A 19 -31.07 -58.32 37.10
N LYS A 20 -32.43 -58.18 37.10
CA LYS A 20 -33.37 -59.31 37.07
C LYS A 20 -33.83 -59.76 35.67
N VAL A 21 -33.35 -59.08 34.58
CA VAL A 21 -33.78 -59.42 33.22
C VAL A 21 -32.53 -59.65 32.36
N GLY A 22 -32.17 -60.92 32.18
CA GLY A 22 -31.00 -61.37 31.39
C GLY A 22 -31.00 -61.02 29.91
N LEU A 23 -32.09 -60.48 29.36
CA LEU A 23 -32.18 -60.02 27.96
C LEU A 23 -31.57 -58.63 27.73
N PHE A 24 -31.48 -57.80 28.74
CA PHE A 24 -31.00 -56.41 28.63
C PHE A 24 -29.49 -56.31 28.42
N ASN A 25 -28.74 -57.28 29.00
CA ASN A 25 -27.29 -57.35 28.86
C ASN A 25 -26.85 -57.74 27.42
N LEU A 26 -27.65 -58.55 26.72
CA LEU A 26 -27.37 -58.96 25.34
C LEU A 26 -27.55 -57.79 24.34
N PHE A 27 -28.50 -56.90 24.60
CA PHE A 27 -28.76 -55.73 23.74
C PHE A 27 -27.61 -54.70 23.77
N PHE A 28 -27.01 -54.46 24.95
CA PHE A 28 -25.89 -53.53 25.08
C PHE A 28 -24.56 -54.06 24.50
N VAL A 29 -24.41 -55.36 24.36
CA VAL A 29 -23.23 -55.97 23.71
C VAL A 29 -23.40 -56.04 22.21
N LEU A 30 -24.61 -56.27 21.70
CA LEU A 30 -24.87 -56.44 20.27
C LEU A 30 -25.08 -55.12 19.52
N LEU A 31 -25.58 -54.08 20.16
CA LEU A 31 -25.82 -52.79 19.52
C LEU A 31 -24.51 -52.11 19.01
N PRO A 32 -23.42 -52.07 19.77
CA PRO A 32 -22.15 -51.53 19.27
C PRO A 32 -21.49 -52.37 18.21
N VAL A 33 -21.66 -53.69 18.24
CA VAL A 33 -21.14 -54.62 17.21
C VAL A 33 -21.89 -54.44 15.91
N GLY A 34 -23.25 -54.31 15.95
CA GLY A 34 -24.07 -54.02 14.77
C GLY A 34 -23.76 -52.66 14.16
N MET A 35 -23.58 -51.61 14.95
CA MET A 35 -23.18 -50.28 14.45
C MET A 35 -21.77 -50.27 13.85
N SER A 36 -20.84 -51.07 14.34
CA SER A 36 -19.48 -51.19 13.78
C SER A 36 -19.46 -51.84 12.40
N MET A 37 -20.39 -52.74 12.11
CA MET A 37 -20.50 -53.40 10.79
C MET A 37 -21.12 -52.51 9.71
N VAL A 38 -21.93 -51.51 10.07
CA VAL A 38 -22.65 -50.64 9.11
C VAL A 38 -21.79 -49.46 8.67
N VAL A 39 -20.75 -49.07 9.41
CA VAL A 39 -19.93 -47.87 9.15
C VAL A 39 -18.53 -48.25 8.67
N SER A 40 -18.43 -48.78 7.47
CA SER A 40 -17.17 -49.28 6.89
C SER A 40 -16.37 -48.23 6.10
N HIS A 41 -16.81 -46.97 5.94
CA HIS A 41 -16.12 -46.04 5.03
C HIS A 41 -16.26 -44.57 5.41
N SER A 42 -15.65 -44.14 6.53
CA SER A 42 -15.36 -42.71 6.73
C SER A 42 -14.54 -42.48 8.01
N GLN A 43 -14.06 -41.26 8.22
CA GLN A 43 -13.39 -40.80 9.45
C GLN A 43 -14.22 -41.00 10.73
N LEU A 44 -15.53 -41.12 10.60
CA LEU A 44 -16.48 -41.44 11.66
C LEU A 44 -16.21 -42.83 12.28
N SER A 45 -15.68 -43.79 11.51
CA SER A 45 -15.36 -45.15 12.01
C SER A 45 -14.27 -45.13 13.10
N ARG A 46 -13.30 -44.22 13.03
CA ARG A 46 -12.21 -44.14 14.03
C ARG A 46 -12.70 -43.59 15.35
N LEU A 47 -13.59 -42.58 15.33
CA LEU A 47 -14.21 -42.02 16.53
C LEU A 47 -15.11 -43.05 17.24
N LEU A 48 -15.88 -43.79 16.44
CA LEU A 48 -16.74 -44.86 16.95
C LEU A 48 -15.95 -46.03 17.54
N HIS A 49 -14.81 -46.41 16.93
CA HIS A 49 -13.95 -47.47 17.45
C HIS A 49 -13.31 -47.08 18.79
N GLY A 50 -12.88 -45.85 18.97
CA GLY A 50 -12.37 -45.34 20.27
C GLY A 50 -13.43 -45.40 21.35
N THR A 51 -14.62 -44.87 21.09
CA THR A 51 -15.77 -44.90 22.02
C THR A 51 -16.21 -46.32 22.34
N PHE A 52 -16.21 -47.20 21.34
CA PHE A 52 -16.52 -48.64 21.49
C PHE A 52 -15.52 -49.35 22.37
N LEU A 53 -14.21 -49.12 22.17
CA LEU A 53 -13.14 -49.75 22.98
C LEU A 53 -13.19 -49.31 24.44
N TYR A 54 -13.47 -48.03 24.71
CA TYR A 54 -13.72 -47.54 26.07
C TYR A 54 -14.98 -48.18 26.70
N GLY A 55 -16.04 -48.31 25.91
CA GLY A 55 -17.25 -48.98 26.35
C GLY A 55 -17.01 -50.43 26.72
N VAL A 56 -16.29 -51.17 25.88
CA VAL A 56 -15.94 -52.57 26.12
C VAL A 56 -15.06 -52.72 27.36
N LEU A 57 -14.03 -51.86 27.51
CA LEU A 57 -13.15 -51.86 28.69
C LEU A 57 -13.96 -51.60 29.97
N THR A 58 -14.86 -50.63 29.97
CA THR A 58 -15.71 -50.30 31.11
C THR A 58 -16.65 -51.46 31.47
N ILE A 59 -17.22 -52.14 30.49
CA ILE A 59 -18.09 -53.31 30.67
C ILE A 59 -17.29 -54.47 31.27
N CYS A 60 -16.10 -54.78 30.72
CA CYS A 60 -15.23 -55.84 31.25
C CYS A 60 -14.83 -55.58 32.73
N LEU A 61 -14.47 -54.33 33.06
CA LEU A 61 -14.14 -53.95 34.44
C LEU A 61 -15.35 -54.08 35.37
N ALA A 62 -16.52 -53.70 34.94
CA ALA A 62 -17.77 -53.84 35.68
C ALA A 62 -18.14 -55.32 35.91
N LEU A 63 -17.94 -56.20 34.91
CA LEU A 63 -18.14 -57.65 35.02
C LEU A 63 -17.16 -58.28 36.01
N ILE A 64 -15.87 -57.93 35.95
CA ILE A 64 -14.85 -58.44 36.89
C ILE A 64 -15.22 -58.02 38.32
N TYR A 65 -15.62 -56.79 38.52
CA TYR A 65 -16.08 -56.28 39.81
C TYR A 65 -17.28 -57.07 40.33
N TYR A 66 -18.32 -57.25 39.46
CA TYR A 66 -19.54 -58.01 39.82
C TYR A 66 -19.22 -59.45 40.23
N VAL A 67 -18.41 -60.15 39.41
CA VAL A 67 -17.98 -61.53 39.71
C VAL A 67 -17.23 -61.62 41.01
N SER A 68 -16.34 -60.62 41.30
CA SER A 68 -15.57 -60.58 42.54
C SER A 68 -16.45 -60.39 43.79
N VAL A 69 -17.42 -59.49 43.70
CA VAL A 69 -18.37 -59.23 44.78
C VAL A 69 -19.22 -60.49 45.05
N THR A 70 -19.74 -61.10 43.96
CA THR A 70 -20.56 -62.32 44.05
C THR A 70 -19.74 -63.52 44.62
N ALA A 71 -18.48 -63.69 44.21
CA ALA A 71 -17.61 -64.72 44.67
C ALA A 71 -17.30 -64.57 46.19
N ILE A 72 -17.06 -63.34 46.66
CA ILE A 72 -16.84 -63.03 48.08
C ILE A 72 -18.13 -63.27 48.85
N GLU A 73 -19.30 -62.91 48.36
CA GLU A 73 -20.60 -63.16 48.97
C GLU A 73 -20.87 -64.66 49.11
N ILE A 74 -20.60 -65.46 48.08
CA ILE A 74 -20.71 -66.94 48.11
C ILE A 74 -19.72 -67.54 49.12
N PHE A 75 -18.47 -67.07 49.10
CA PHE A 75 -17.42 -67.54 50.01
C PHE A 75 -17.79 -67.33 51.47
N ILE A 76 -18.38 -66.19 51.82
CA ILE A 76 -18.80 -65.88 53.19
C ILE A 76 -19.99 -66.72 53.64
N HIS A 77 -20.91 -67.11 52.69
CA HIS A 77 -22.09 -67.87 53.04
C HIS A 77 -21.90 -69.41 52.93
N THR A 78 -20.72 -69.88 52.51
CA THR A 78 -20.44 -71.31 52.38
C THR A 78 -20.19 -71.99 53.78
N PRO A 79 -20.99 -72.98 54.17
CA PRO A 79 -20.77 -73.71 55.47
C PRO A 79 -19.44 -74.45 55.45
N GLY A 80 -18.49 -74.04 56.33
CA GLY A 80 -17.19 -74.66 56.46
C GLY A 80 -15.99 -73.73 56.45
N PHE A 81 -16.14 -72.48 55.98
CA PHE A 81 -15.10 -71.46 55.99
C PHE A 81 -15.43 -70.23 56.85
N GLY A 82 -16.44 -70.33 57.70
CA GLY A 82 -17.03 -69.23 58.40
C GLY A 82 -16.36 -68.74 59.65
N LEU A 83 -15.37 -67.86 59.52
CA LEU A 83 -14.96 -66.97 60.62
C LEU A 83 -16.02 -65.90 60.93
N LEU A 84 -17.01 -65.69 60.06
CA LEU A 84 -18.05 -64.67 60.17
C LEU A 84 -19.50 -65.22 60.04
N SER A 85 -19.71 -66.57 60.10
CA SER A 85 -21.03 -67.20 59.95
C SER A 85 -22.06 -66.80 61.04
N HIS A 86 -21.63 -66.17 62.14
CA HIS A 86 -22.48 -65.69 63.23
C HIS A 86 -22.91 -64.23 63.13
N TYR A 87 -22.44 -63.51 62.14
CA TYR A 87 -22.80 -62.08 61.93
C TYR A 87 -23.70 -61.93 60.68
N HIS A 88 -24.97 -62.10 60.89
CA HIS A 88 -25.97 -61.81 59.85
C HIS A 88 -26.57 -60.42 60.13
N GLY A 89 -26.10 -59.37 59.42
CA GLY A 89 -26.68 -58.05 59.59
C GLY A 89 -26.25 -57.05 58.47
N PRO A 90 -27.10 -56.01 58.16
CA PRO A 90 -26.81 -55.03 57.17
C PRO A 90 -25.44 -54.34 57.19
N PRO A 91 -24.80 -54.11 58.35
CA PRO A 91 -23.49 -53.44 58.44
C PRO A 91 -22.32 -54.27 57.88
N VAL A 92 -22.38 -55.63 57.90
CA VAL A 92 -21.31 -56.48 57.34
C VAL A 92 -21.33 -56.49 55.83
N ALA A 93 -22.50 -56.58 55.21
CA ALA A 93 -22.63 -56.52 53.78
C ALA A 93 -22.13 -55.16 53.26
N LEU A 94 -22.47 -54.03 53.90
CA LEU A 94 -21.99 -52.73 53.58
C LEU A 94 -20.47 -52.57 53.67
N PHE A 95 -19.86 -53.11 54.74
CA PHE A 95 -18.42 -53.08 54.93
C PHE A 95 -17.68 -53.88 53.84
N ILE A 96 -18.19 -55.04 53.43
CA ILE A 96 -17.62 -55.86 52.36
C ILE A 96 -17.69 -55.10 51.03
N VAL A 97 -18.84 -54.52 50.68
CA VAL A 97 -18.99 -53.74 49.46
C VAL A 97 -18.03 -52.53 49.44
N VAL A 98 -17.94 -51.80 50.54
CA VAL A 98 -17.04 -50.62 50.63
C VAL A 98 -15.57 -51.02 50.54
N THR A 99 -15.13 -52.02 51.27
CA THR A 99 -13.72 -52.49 51.24
C THR A 99 -13.34 -53.05 49.86
N THR A 100 -14.23 -53.85 49.26
CA THR A 100 -14.03 -54.43 47.92
C THR A 100 -13.95 -53.33 46.88
N THR A 101 -14.86 -52.33 46.93
CA THR A 101 -14.85 -51.19 46.01
C THR A 101 -13.59 -50.36 46.11
N LEU A 102 -13.14 -50.05 47.33
CA LEU A 102 -11.88 -49.34 47.59
C LEU A 102 -10.66 -50.12 47.07
N THR A 103 -10.60 -51.42 47.35
CA THR A 103 -9.51 -52.30 46.90
C THR A 103 -9.46 -52.35 45.37
N TRP A 104 -10.59 -52.50 44.70
CA TRP A 104 -10.68 -52.51 43.24
C TRP A 104 -10.35 -51.13 42.64
N ALA A 105 -10.76 -50.02 43.25
CA ALA A 105 -10.40 -48.68 42.81
C ALA A 105 -8.88 -48.46 42.78
N VAL A 106 -8.17 -48.97 43.81
CA VAL A 106 -6.71 -48.88 43.88
C VAL A 106 -6.02 -49.82 42.90
N ILE A 107 -6.51 -51.06 42.74
CA ILE A 107 -5.92 -52.08 41.86
C ILE A 107 -6.17 -51.73 40.36
N LEU A 108 -7.35 -51.20 40.02
CA LEU A 108 -7.72 -50.92 38.63
C LEU A 108 -7.24 -49.57 38.12
N ALA A 109 -6.93 -48.59 38.97
CA ALA A 109 -6.48 -47.28 38.54
C ALA A 109 -5.17 -47.33 37.70
N PRO A 110 -4.11 -48.07 38.06
CA PRO A 110 -2.90 -48.15 37.24
C PRO A 110 -3.13 -48.77 35.86
N PRO A 111 -3.74 -49.95 35.72
CA PRO A 111 -4.01 -50.54 34.38
C PRO A 111 -4.98 -49.70 33.55
N TYR A 112 -5.98 -49.08 34.17
CA TYR A 112 -6.89 -48.18 33.44
C TYR A 112 -6.14 -47.02 32.80
N ASN A 113 -5.31 -46.31 33.56
CA ASN A 113 -4.49 -45.21 33.04
C ASN A 113 -3.49 -45.67 31.96
N TYR A 114 -2.93 -46.87 32.11
CA TYR A 114 -2.04 -47.48 31.13
C TYR A 114 -2.79 -47.77 29.80
N PHE A 115 -3.95 -48.42 29.87
CA PHE A 115 -4.77 -48.71 28.69
C PHE A 115 -5.34 -47.44 28.04
N GLN A 116 -5.74 -46.48 28.85
CA GLN A 116 -6.17 -45.17 28.34
C GLN A 116 -5.04 -44.48 27.55
N GLY A 117 -3.84 -44.44 28.13
CA GLY A 117 -2.68 -43.86 27.45
C GLY A 117 -2.28 -44.62 26.17
N MET A 118 -2.48 -45.93 26.11
CA MET A 118 -2.22 -46.76 24.95
C MET A 118 -3.28 -46.54 23.86
N ILE A 119 -4.56 -46.38 24.21
CA ILE A 119 -5.67 -46.07 23.31
C ILE A 119 -5.49 -44.67 22.75
N ASP A 120 -5.18 -43.66 23.58
CA ASP A 120 -4.93 -42.29 23.14
C ASP A 120 -3.77 -42.19 22.14
N ARG A 121 -2.69 -42.99 22.38
CA ARG A 121 -1.56 -43.08 21.41
C ARG A 121 -1.93 -43.77 20.11
N ARG A 122 -2.77 -44.77 20.12
CA ARG A 122 -3.11 -45.57 18.94
C ARG A 122 -4.21 -44.94 18.06
N PHE A 123 -5.09 -44.11 18.65
CA PHE A 123 -6.21 -43.50 17.96
C PHE A 123 -6.04 -42.00 17.71
N ASN A 124 -4.94 -41.37 18.14
CA ASN A 124 -4.50 -40.00 17.79
C ASN A 124 -5.64 -38.97 17.71
N LEU A 125 -6.56 -39.00 18.69
CA LEU A 125 -7.70 -38.07 18.74
C LEU A 125 -7.23 -36.61 18.71
N ARG A 126 -6.08 -36.30 19.31
CA ARG A 126 -5.47 -34.96 19.27
C ARG A 126 -4.99 -34.58 17.89
N ASP A 127 -4.37 -35.50 17.16
CA ASP A 127 -3.86 -35.23 15.82
C ASP A 127 -5.02 -35.01 14.83
N PHE A 128 -6.17 -35.66 15.07
CA PHE A 128 -7.37 -35.45 14.27
C PHE A 128 -8.01 -34.08 14.52
N GLU A 129 -8.12 -33.63 15.77
CA GLU A 129 -8.63 -32.29 16.11
C GLU A 129 -7.68 -31.20 15.59
N ALA A 130 -6.38 -31.42 15.68
CA ALA A 130 -5.36 -30.53 15.15
C ALA A 130 -5.42 -30.43 13.63
N ALA A 131 -5.52 -31.56 12.91
CA ALA A 131 -5.64 -31.58 11.47
C ALA A 131 -6.92 -30.86 10.98
N ARG A 132 -8.04 -31.06 11.68
CA ARG A 132 -9.31 -30.37 11.40
C ARG A 132 -9.23 -28.87 11.63
N ALA A 133 -8.52 -28.43 12.67
CA ALA A 133 -8.31 -27.00 12.93
C ALA A 133 -7.47 -26.34 11.83
N VAL A 134 -6.43 -27.05 11.35
CA VAL A 134 -5.59 -26.62 10.22
C VAL A 134 -6.41 -26.53 8.93
N GLU A 135 -7.23 -27.55 8.62
CA GLU A 135 -8.07 -27.57 7.43
C GLU A 135 -9.11 -26.42 7.42
N ALA A 136 -9.75 -26.18 8.57
CA ALA A 136 -10.69 -25.08 8.73
C ALA A 136 -10.01 -23.72 8.55
N PHE A 137 -8.81 -23.53 9.09
CA PHE A 137 -8.03 -22.31 8.93
C PHE A 137 -7.59 -22.11 7.46
N THR A 138 -7.13 -23.18 6.81
CA THR A 138 -6.69 -23.12 5.41
C THR A 138 -7.81 -22.73 4.46
N SER A 139 -9.05 -23.15 4.74
CA SER A 139 -10.20 -22.74 3.94
C SER A 139 -10.46 -21.22 4.07
N THR A 140 -10.26 -20.65 5.25
CA THR A 140 -10.42 -19.22 5.50
C THR A 140 -9.31 -18.39 4.87
N LEU A 141 -8.07 -18.93 4.80
CA LEU A 141 -6.92 -18.24 4.20
C LEU A 141 -7.08 -17.88 2.73
N ARG A 142 -7.95 -18.60 1.98
CA ARG A 142 -8.12 -18.34 0.55
C ARG A 142 -8.83 -17.03 0.24
N GLU A 143 -9.58 -16.50 1.18
CA GLU A 143 -10.39 -15.28 1.02
C GLU A 143 -9.82 -14.11 1.85
N GLU A 144 -8.84 -14.35 2.72
CA GLU A 144 -8.29 -13.34 3.61
C GLU A 144 -7.08 -12.64 2.95
N ILE A 145 -7.16 -11.32 2.83
CA ILE A 145 -6.13 -10.46 2.23
C ILE A 145 -5.44 -9.60 3.31
N ASP A 146 -6.05 -9.52 4.50
CA ASP A 146 -5.50 -8.74 5.61
C ASP A 146 -4.35 -9.49 6.27
N LEU A 147 -3.15 -8.90 6.24
CA LEU A 147 -1.93 -9.48 6.81
C LEU A 147 -2.09 -9.78 8.29
N ASP A 148 -2.72 -8.88 9.03
CA ASP A 148 -2.89 -8.98 10.48
C ASP A 148 -3.80 -10.16 10.82
N ARG A 149 -4.90 -10.32 10.11
CA ARG A 149 -5.82 -11.44 10.30
C ARG A 149 -5.22 -12.80 9.94
N VAL A 150 -4.39 -12.85 8.90
CA VAL A 150 -3.66 -14.07 8.53
C VAL A 150 -2.69 -14.47 9.65
N CYS A 151 -1.95 -13.52 10.20
CA CYS A 151 -1.02 -13.75 11.30
C CYS A 151 -1.73 -14.17 12.58
N ASP A 152 -2.78 -13.47 13.00
CA ASP A 152 -3.58 -13.78 14.18
C ASP A 152 -4.25 -15.16 14.08
N GLY A 153 -4.78 -15.48 12.90
CA GLY A 153 -5.35 -16.78 12.60
C GLY A 153 -4.33 -17.91 12.74
N LEU A 154 -3.12 -17.73 12.18
CA LEU A 154 -2.04 -18.70 12.30
C LEU A 154 -1.64 -18.92 13.76
N LEU A 155 -1.42 -17.84 14.53
CA LEU A 155 -1.06 -17.94 15.95
C LEU A 155 -2.16 -18.63 16.76
N THR A 156 -3.43 -18.32 16.48
CA THR A 156 -4.58 -18.94 17.15
C THR A 156 -4.61 -20.45 16.92
N VAL A 157 -4.39 -20.89 15.67
CA VAL A 157 -4.36 -22.33 15.33
C VAL A 157 -3.17 -23.01 16.00
N VAL A 158 -1.98 -22.40 15.96
CA VAL A 158 -0.78 -22.94 16.60
C VAL A 158 -0.97 -23.03 18.12
N GLN A 159 -1.52 -22.00 18.76
CA GLN A 159 -1.80 -21.99 20.20
C GLN A 159 -2.79 -23.09 20.58
N LYS A 160 -3.84 -23.30 19.80
CA LYS A 160 -4.86 -24.32 20.05
C LYS A 160 -4.32 -25.74 19.86
N THR A 161 -3.47 -25.96 18.86
CA THR A 161 -3.00 -27.30 18.48
C THR A 161 -1.74 -27.72 19.22
N MET A 162 -0.76 -26.82 19.35
CA MET A 162 0.57 -27.11 19.90
C MET A 162 0.73 -26.70 21.37
N GLN A 163 -0.07 -25.74 21.82
CA GLN A 163 -0.01 -25.17 23.19
C GLN A 163 1.42 -24.76 23.59
N PRO A 164 2.10 -23.91 22.79
CA PRO A 164 3.39 -23.38 23.19
C PRO A 164 3.24 -22.42 24.38
N LEU A 165 4.29 -22.26 25.19
CA LEU A 165 4.36 -21.20 26.20
C LEU A 165 4.44 -19.82 25.60
N GLY A 166 5.03 -19.71 24.38
CA GLY A 166 5.09 -18.51 23.57
C GLY A 166 5.14 -18.85 22.09
N ALA A 167 4.49 -18.03 21.27
CA ALA A 167 4.54 -18.11 19.83
C ALA A 167 4.60 -16.70 19.25
N SER A 168 5.37 -16.49 18.19
CA SER A 168 5.44 -15.24 17.45
C SER A 168 5.64 -15.51 15.97
N ILE A 169 5.23 -14.55 15.13
CA ILE A 169 5.50 -14.56 13.71
C ILE A 169 6.35 -13.33 13.39
N TRP A 170 7.45 -13.58 12.74
CA TRP A 170 8.23 -12.55 12.09
C TRP A 170 7.84 -12.53 10.61
N VAL A 171 7.59 -11.33 10.06
CA VAL A 171 7.21 -11.13 8.65
C VAL A 171 8.21 -10.19 8.00
N SER A 172 8.78 -10.59 6.85
CA SER A 172 9.74 -9.78 6.09
C SER A 172 9.04 -8.62 5.40
N LYS A 173 9.58 -7.39 5.47
CA LYS A 173 9.14 -6.29 4.61
C LYS A 173 9.62 -6.53 3.18
N SER A 174 8.77 -6.27 2.18
CA SER A 174 9.15 -6.35 0.77
C SER A 174 10.24 -5.31 0.46
N ALA A 175 11.26 -5.70 -0.34
CA ALA A 175 12.40 -4.86 -0.68
C ALA A 175 12.03 -3.53 -1.39
N GLN A 176 10.83 -3.41 -1.95
CA GLN A 176 10.35 -2.18 -2.59
C GLN A 176 10.09 -1.02 -1.64
N ASN A 177 9.85 -1.29 -0.34
CA ASN A 177 9.65 -0.24 0.67
C ASN A 177 10.96 0.23 1.34
N GLU A 178 12.12 -0.26 0.90
CA GLU A 178 13.41 0.11 1.52
C GLU A 178 13.84 1.56 1.23
N THR A 179 13.43 2.13 0.10
CA THR A 179 13.83 3.49 -0.30
C THR A 179 13.04 4.57 0.47
N GLU A 180 11.75 4.35 0.71
CA GLU A 180 10.89 5.30 1.44
C GLU A 180 11.08 5.22 2.96
N GLY A 181 11.31 4.04 3.51
CA GLY A 181 11.67 3.86 4.92
C GLY A 181 13.00 4.52 5.31
N ARG A 182 13.90 4.78 4.37
CA ARG A 182 15.16 5.49 4.62
C ARG A 182 14.98 6.98 4.87
N SER A 183 14.08 7.65 4.15
CA SER A 183 13.83 9.10 4.33
C SER A 183 13.05 9.41 5.61
N ALA A 184 11.98 8.70 5.88
CA ALA A 184 11.18 8.84 7.10
C ALA A 184 11.99 8.47 8.37
N ARG A 185 12.91 7.50 8.27
CA ARG A 185 13.82 7.12 9.35
C ARG A 185 14.95 8.11 9.59
N ALA A 186 15.50 8.69 8.54
CA ALA A 186 16.49 9.76 8.69
C ALA A 186 15.89 10.96 9.44
N GLU A 187 14.60 11.20 9.30
CA GLU A 187 13.86 12.26 9.98
C GLU A 187 13.46 11.88 11.42
N TRP A 188 12.99 10.66 11.66
CA TRP A 188 12.72 10.13 12.99
C TRP A 188 14.01 9.95 13.81
N ALA A 189 15.08 9.43 13.23
CA ALA A 189 16.39 9.28 13.88
C ALA A 189 17.02 10.63 14.26
N ARG A 190 16.75 11.69 13.50
CA ARG A 190 17.19 13.07 13.85
C ARG A 190 16.40 13.65 15.01
N ASN A 191 15.14 13.26 15.18
CA ASN A 191 14.21 13.84 16.15
C ASN A 191 14.05 13.04 17.45
N SER A 192 14.47 11.76 17.51
CA SER A 192 14.37 10.92 18.70
C SER A 192 15.68 10.83 19.49
N TRP A 193 15.56 10.85 20.82
CA TRP A 193 16.71 10.73 21.74
C TRP A 193 17.46 9.40 21.64
N GLN A 194 16.79 8.32 21.24
CA GLN A 194 17.37 6.98 21.04
C GLN A 194 18.10 6.85 19.69
N GLY A 195 17.64 7.55 18.64
CA GLY A 195 18.31 7.60 17.35
C GLY A 195 19.69 8.26 17.41
N ARG A 196 19.87 9.28 18.26
CA ARG A 196 21.17 9.99 18.45
C ARG A 196 22.25 9.10 19.07
N ARG A 197 21.91 8.10 19.87
CA ARG A 197 22.89 7.16 20.45
C ARG A 197 23.36 6.10 19.44
N LYS A 198 22.50 5.62 18.53
CA LYS A 198 22.85 4.62 17.50
C LYS A 198 23.63 5.20 16.33
N ALA A 199 23.38 6.45 15.95
CA ALA A 199 24.14 7.11 14.89
C ALA A 199 25.62 7.39 15.27
N ALA A 200 25.96 7.37 16.54
CA ALA A 200 27.32 7.59 17.03
C ALA A 200 28.20 6.32 17.03
N THR A 201 27.63 5.14 16.78
CA THR A 201 28.36 3.85 16.83
C THR A 201 28.70 3.25 15.47
N GLY A 202 28.35 3.91 14.35
CA GLY A 202 28.76 3.49 13.00
C GLY A 202 28.16 2.16 12.51
N GLU A 203 27.16 1.60 13.18
CA GLU A 203 26.47 0.40 12.75
C GLU A 203 25.55 0.66 11.56
N GLN A 204 25.70 -0.14 10.50
CA GLN A 204 24.86 -0.07 9.30
C GLN A 204 23.38 -0.32 9.68
N PRO A 205 22.42 0.35 9.01
CA PRO A 205 21.01 0.20 9.33
C PRO A 205 20.53 -1.21 8.99
N ALA A 206 20.26 -1.98 10.03
CA ALA A 206 19.56 -3.25 9.92
C ALA A 206 18.12 -3.02 9.39
N ILE A 207 17.64 -3.93 8.56
CA ILE A 207 16.26 -3.94 8.06
C ILE A 207 15.34 -4.17 9.27
N ILE A 208 14.57 -3.16 9.66
CA ILE A 208 13.59 -3.28 10.72
C ILE A 208 12.35 -3.95 10.13
N VAL A 209 11.91 -5.01 10.75
CA VAL A 209 10.67 -5.68 10.45
C VAL A 209 9.68 -5.32 11.53
N GLU A 210 8.67 -4.54 11.19
CA GLU A 210 7.54 -4.26 12.07
C GLU A 210 6.42 -5.25 11.76
N GLY A 211 5.96 -5.93 12.78
CA GLY A 211 4.84 -6.85 12.73
C GLY A 211 5.00 -7.96 13.76
N PHE A 212 4.85 -7.65 15.07
CA PHE A 212 4.84 -8.65 16.13
C PHE A 212 3.43 -8.95 16.58
N TYR A 213 2.96 -10.13 16.24
CA TYR A 213 1.84 -10.77 16.89
C TYR A 213 2.42 -11.56 18.07
N LYS A 214 2.10 -11.15 19.30
CA LYS A 214 2.93 -11.30 20.47
C LYS A 214 2.55 -12.42 21.41
N THR A 215 3.58 -13.21 21.83
CA THR A 215 3.75 -13.64 23.23
C THR A 215 5.21 -13.86 23.63
N LEU A 216 6.18 -13.49 22.79
CA LEU A 216 7.60 -13.48 23.14
C LEU A 216 8.11 -12.03 23.26
N PRO A 217 8.97 -11.71 24.24
CA PRO A 217 9.26 -10.32 24.64
C PRO A 217 10.37 -9.63 23.83
N PHE A 218 10.73 -10.08 22.63
CA PHE A 218 11.88 -9.57 21.90
C PHE A 218 11.58 -9.20 20.46
N ASP A 219 12.24 -8.15 20.00
CA ASP A 219 12.25 -7.69 18.62
C ASP A 219 13.37 -8.38 17.85
N ILE A 220 13.05 -9.17 16.83
CA ILE A 220 14.04 -9.80 15.95
C ILE A 220 14.06 -9.06 14.62
N THR A 221 15.25 -8.59 14.23
CA THR A 221 15.51 -8.09 12.88
C THR A 221 16.51 -9.02 12.21
N ILE A 222 16.11 -9.68 11.11
CA ILE A 222 17.01 -10.53 10.33
C ILE A 222 17.58 -9.71 9.19
N ALA A 223 18.88 -9.43 9.22
CA ALA A 223 19.57 -8.73 8.14
C ALA A 223 19.53 -9.55 6.83
N ALA A 224 19.64 -8.87 5.69
CA ALA A 224 19.60 -9.54 4.39
C ALA A 224 20.76 -10.54 4.20
N ASP A 225 21.88 -10.28 4.84
CA ASP A 225 23.13 -11.07 4.83
C ASP A 225 23.27 -11.99 6.04
N ASP A 226 22.26 -12.08 6.95
CA ASP A 226 22.32 -12.95 8.11
C ASP A 226 22.40 -14.42 7.70
N PRO A 227 23.36 -15.19 8.23
CA PRO A 227 23.53 -16.63 7.94
C PRO A 227 22.27 -17.46 8.24
N LEU A 228 21.46 -17.06 9.20
CA LEU A 228 20.18 -17.72 9.52
C LEU A 228 19.20 -17.63 8.35
N ARG A 229 19.17 -16.50 7.61
CA ARG A 229 18.30 -16.34 6.44
C ARG A 229 18.71 -17.29 5.31
N ALA A 230 19.99 -17.37 5.01
CA ALA A 230 20.52 -18.29 4.00
C ALA A 230 20.26 -19.76 4.36
N PHE A 231 20.44 -20.10 5.64
CA PHE A 231 20.13 -21.43 6.16
C PHE A 231 18.63 -21.74 6.05
N ALA A 232 17.78 -20.84 6.46
CA ALA A 232 16.33 -21.01 6.41
C ALA A 232 15.81 -21.21 4.97
N LEU A 233 16.40 -20.52 3.97
CA LEU A 233 16.06 -20.70 2.56
C LEU A 233 16.53 -22.05 2.00
N SER A 234 17.65 -22.57 2.49
CA SER A 234 18.21 -23.86 2.03
C SER A 234 17.60 -25.07 2.77
N HIS A 235 16.92 -24.84 3.90
CA HIS A 235 16.41 -25.89 4.78
C HIS A 235 14.87 -25.99 4.62
N SER A 236 14.43 -27.07 4.00
CA SER A 236 12.99 -27.34 3.88
C SER A 236 12.49 -28.05 5.14
N GLY A 237 12.02 -27.28 6.13
CA GLY A 237 11.39 -27.87 7.32
C GLY A 237 11.58 -27.03 8.58
N SER A 238 11.21 -27.61 9.70
CA SER A 238 11.32 -27.00 11.02
C SER A 238 12.76 -27.03 11.52
N ILE A 239 13.22 -25.91 12.10
CA ILE A 239 14.58 -25.68 12.59
C ILE A 239 14.57 -25.80 14.12
N GLU A 240 15.32 -26.76 14.69
CA GLU A 240 15.56 -26.83 16.13
C GLU A 240 16.65 -25.82 16.53
N VAL A 241 16.24 -24.71 17.11
CA VAL A 241 17.11 -23.56 17.39
C VAL A 241 18.29 -23.90 18.30
N ALA A 242 18.09 -24.82 19.27
CA ALA A 242 19.13 -25.22 20.21
C ALA A 242 20.27 -26.05 19.58
N GLN A 243 20.03 -26.66 18.40
CA GLN A 243 21.04 -27.51 17.73
C GLN A 243 21.82 -26.74 16.64
N LEU A 244 21.36 -25.53 16.31
CA LEU A 244 21.94 -24.75 15.24
C LEU A 244 23.20 -24.00 15.71
N GLN A 245 24.28 -24.12 14.94
CA GLN A 245 25.55 -23.42 15.19
C GLN A 245 25.86 -22.55 13.96
N LEU A 246 25.36 -21.31 13.97
CA LEU A 246 25.63 -20.29 12.97
C LEU A 246 26.07 -19.02 13.68
N ASP A 247 26.97 -18.26 13.05
CA ASP A 247 27.35 -16.94 13.55
C ASP A 247 26.32 -15.89 13.15
N SER A 248 25.16 -15.95 13.80
CA SER A 248 24.03 -15.06 13.59
C SER A 248 23.65 -14.38 14.90
N PRO A 249 23.57 -13.04 14.93
CA PRO A 249 23.07 -12.28 16.07
C PRO A 249 21.64 -12.70 16.46
N VAL A 250 20.80 -12.94 15.44
CA VAL A 250 19.41 -13.34 15.63
C VAL A 250 19.31 -14.73 16.26
N LEU A 251 20.12 -15.68 15.82
CA LEU A 251 20.16 -17.01 16.40
C LEU A 251 20.57 -16.96 17.87
N ARG A 252 21.53 -16.13 18.23
CA ARG A 252 21.96 -15.93 19.63
C ARG A 252 20.83 -15.40 20.51
N ILE A 253 20.04 -14.46 20.01
CA ILE A 253 18.85 -13.93 20.70
C ILE A 253 17.82 -15.05 20.88
N MET A 254 17.48 -15.78 19.80
CA MET A 254 16.54 -16.90 19.89
C MET A 254 16.96 -17.97 20.89
N GLN A 255 18.25 -18.28 20.96
CA GLN A 255 18.80 -19.26 21.92
C GLN A 255 18.74 -18.74 23.36
N ALA A 256 19.04 -17.47 23.60
CA ALA A 256 18.96 -16.82 24.91
C ALA A 256 17.51 -16.78 25.44
N ASP A 257 16.54 -16.58 24.57
CA ASP A 257 15.11 -16.55 24.89
C ASP A 257 14.44 -17.94 24.84
N GLU A 258 15.27 -18.99 24.85
CA GLU A 258 14.83 -20.39 24.92
C GLU A 258 13.84 -20.81 23.82
N VAL A 259 13.93 -20.22 22.64
CA VAL A 259 13.17 -20.65 21.46
C VAL A 259 13.52 -22.10 21.16
N LYS A 260 12.51 -22.94 20.98
CA LYS A 260 12.70 -24.39 20.73
C LYS A 260 12.62 -24.71 19.23
N LEU A 261 11.71 -24.05 18.50
CA LEU A 261 11.45 -24.35 17.11
C LEU A 261 11.24 -23.05 16.30
N ALA A 262 11.84 -23.00 15.14
CA ALA A 262 11.60 -21.96 14.14
C ALA A 262 11.17 -22.60 12.82
N LEU A 263 10.13 -22.06 12.19
CA LEU A 263 9.61 -22.55 10.90
C LEU A 263 9.68 -21.44 9.88
N PRO A 264 10.53 -21.57 8.86
CA PRO A 264 10.56 -20.63 7.75
C PRO A 264 9.24 -20.65 6.98
N LEU A 265 8.72 -19.48 6.68
CA LEU A 265 7.57 -19.27 5.81
C LEU A 265 8.10 -18.84 4.45
N ILE A 266 8.22 -19.79 3.53
CA ILE A 266 8.84 -19.59 2.22
C ILE A 266 7.77 -19.62 1.14
N SER A 267 7.78 -18.63 0.26
CA SER A 267 6.92 -18.59 -0.93
C SER A 267 7.76 -18.18 -2.14
N GLN A 268 7.67 -18.94 -3.23
CA GLN A 268 8.39 -18.69 -4.48
C GLN A 268 9.93 -18.50 -4.33
N GLY A 269 10.52 -19.23 -3.36
CA GLY A 269 11.97 -19.13 -3.09
C GLY A 269 12.39 -17.95 -2.23
N GLU A 270 11.45 -17.12 -1.75
CA GLU A 270 11.71 -16.02 -0.83
C GLU A 270 11.26 -16.35 0.58
N LEU A 271 12.03 -15.92 1.58
CA LEU A 271 11.67 -15.99 2.99
C LEU A 271 10.69 -14.84 3.31
N ILE A 272 9.41 -15.19 3.38
CA ILE A 272 8.31 -14.24 3.65
C ILE A 272 8.20 -13.93 5.13
N GLY A 273 8.55 -14.89 5.98
CA GLY A 273 8.50 -14.75 7.42
C GLY A 273 9.06 -15.96 8.15
N MET A 274 8.90 -15.98 9.46
CA MET A 274 9.30 -17.10 10.32
C MET A 274 8.34 -17.22 11.50
N LEU A 275 7.76 -18.40 11.68
CA LEU A 275 6.99 -18.76 12.87
C LEU A 275 7.94 -19.27 13.93
N ILE A 276 7.91 -18.68 15.12
CA ILE A 276 8.84 -18.93 16.23
C ILE A 276 8.05 -19.48 17.41
N LEU A 277 8.49 -20.61 17.96
CA LEU A 277 7.81 -21.32 19.04
C LEU A 277 8.73 -21.56 20.23
N GLY A 278 8.24 -21.24 21.42
CA GLY A 278 8.85 -21.59 22.70
C GLY A 278 8.62 -23.04 23.09
N ALA A 279 8.89 -23.38 24.36
CA ALA A 279 8.60 -24.68 24.89
C ALA A 279 7.09 -24.98 24.94
N ARG A 280 6.70 -26.25 24.92
CA ARG A 280 5.30 -26.64 25.09
C ARG A 280 4.88 -26.54 26.57
N GLN A 281 3.61 -26.22 26.81
CA GLN A 281 3.05 -26.14 28.17
C GLN A 281 3.13 -27.47 28.95
N ASP A 282 3.09 -28.61 28.22
CA ASP A 282 3.21 -29.96 28.83
C ASP A 282 4.66 -30.40 29.07
N GLY A 283 5.65 -29.55 28.80
CA GLY A 283 7.08 -29.81 28.97
C GLY A 283 7.69 -30.83 28.00
N ARG A 284 6.89 -31.35 27.04
CA ARG A 284 7.37 -32.34 26.06
C ARG A 284 8.04 -31.64 24.89
N LYS A 285 8.95 -32.36 24.21
CA LYS A 285 9.50 -31.90 22.93
C LYS A 285 8.44 -32.01 21.81
N TYR A 286 8.55 -31.15 20.79
CA TYR A 286 7.77 -31.28 19.58
C TYR A 286 8.07 -32.61 18.89
N ALA A 287 7.07 -33.49 18.80
CA ALA A 287 7.20 -34.78 18.15
C ALA A 287 7.31 -34.62 16.62
N ARG A 288 7.71 -35.66 15.89
CA ARG A 288 7.78 -35.64 14.43
C ARG A 288 6.43 -35.31 13.79
N ALA A 289 5.32 -35.81 14.36
CA ALA A 289 3.97 -35.49 13.91
C ALA A 289 3.61 -34.01 14.09
N ASP A 290 3.98 -33.40 15.24
CA ASP A 290 3.77 -31.97 15.50
C ASP A 290 4.52 -31.11 14.47
N ARG A 291 5.78 -31.47 14.18
CA ARG A 291 6.62 -30.76 13.21
C ARG A 291 6.05 -30.85 11.79
N SER A 292 5.65 -32.05 11.36
CA SER A 292 5.04 -32.25 10.04
C SER A 292 3.75 -31.45 9.85
N LEU A 293 2.93 -31.34 10.90
CA LEU A 293 1.73 -30.52 10.89
C LEU A 293 2.05 -29.02 10.77
N LEU A 294 3.03 -28.54 11.52
CA LEU A 294 3.51 -27.15 11.47
C LEU A 294 4.14 -26.81 10.12
N GLU A 295 4.91 -27.72 9.54
CA GLU A 295 5.49 -27.58 8.20
C GLU A 295 4.40 -27.49 7.11
N THR A 296 3.35 -28.30 7.23
CA THR A 296 2.18 -28.22 6.35
C THR A 296 1.47 -26.87 6.49
N LEU A 297 1.26 -26.40 7.71
CA LEU A 297 0.72 -25.06 8.00
C LEU A 297 1.60 -23.96 7.38
N ALA A 298 2.90 -24.00 7.60
CA ALA A 298 3.84 -23.02 7.07
C ALA A 298 3.78 -22.95 5.53
N ALA A 299 3.76 -24.12 4.87
CA ALA A 299 3.66 -24.20 3.42
C ALA A 299 2.35 -23.64 2.84
N GLN A 300 1.25 -23.75 3.61
CA GLN A 300 -0.06 -23.21 3.19
C GLN A 300 -0.24 -21.72 3.50
N VAL A 301 0.36 -21.25 4.59
CA VAL A 301 0.25 -19.85 5.04
C VAL A 301 1.21 -18.94 4.29
N ALA A 302 2.41 -19.39 3.94
CA ALA A 302 3.41 -18.55 3.29
C ALA A 302 2.92 -17.89 1.98
N PRO A 303 2.21 -18.58 1.06
CA PRO A 303 1.62 -17.92 -0.11
C PRO A 303 0.56 -16.88 0.24
N ALA A 304 -0.29 -17.14 1.25
CA ALA A 304 -1.33 -16.21 1.69
C ALA A 304 -0.71 -14.95 2.31
N LEU A 305 0.32 -15.10 3.15
CA LEU A 305 1.10 -13.97 3.68
C LEU A 305 1.74 -13.14 2.56
N ARG A 306 2.26 -13.80 1.51
CA ARG A 306 2.83 -13.09 0.35
C ARG A 306 1.78 -12.25 -0.36
N VAL A 307 0.60 -12.80 -0.60
CA VAL A 307 -0.51 -12.07 -1.22
C VAL A 307 -0.94 -10.89 -0.36
N ALA A 308 -1.09 -11.08 0.95
CA ALA A 308 -1.45 -10.02 1.88
C ALA A 308 -0.39 -8.89 1.93
N GLN A 309 0.90 -9.24 1.95
CA GLN A 309 1.99 -8.25 1.87
C GLN A 309 1.95 -7.44 0.58
N LEU A 310 1.74 -8.09 -0.57
CA LEU A 310 1.66 -7.42 -1.86
C LEU A 310 0.45 -6.49 -1.93
N ALA A 311 -0.71 -6.93 -1.42
CA ALA A 311 -1.91 -6.12 -1.37
C ALA A 311 -1.73 -4.88 -0.47
N GLN A 312 -1.11 -5.03 0.69
CA GLN A 312 -0.79 -3.92 1.60
C GLN A 312 0.19 -2.93 0.96
N ALA A 313 1.25 -3.42 0.30
CA ALA A 313 2.21 -2.58 -0.40
C ALA A 313 1.56 -1.80 -1.56
N GLN A 314 0.70 -2.46 -2.34
CA GLN A 314 -0.04 -1.83 -3.42
C GLN A 314 -0.99 -0.75 -2.89
N GLN A 315 -1.71 -1.00 -1.80
CA GLN A 315 -2.61 -0.03 -1.20
C GLN A 315 -1.86 1.19 -0.65
N ALA A 316 -0.70 0.98 -0.02
CA ALA A 316 0.17 2.07 0.43
C ALA A 316 0.67 2.91 -0.74
N GLN A 317 1.07 2.28 -1.86
CA GLN A 317 1.53 2.97 -3.06
C GLN A 317 0.41 3.79 -3.72
N VAL A 318 -0.82 3.25 -3.77
CA VAL A 318 -1.99 4.00 -4.28
C VAL A 318 -2.25 5.23 -3.41
N GLY A 319 -2.29 5.08 -2.09
CA GLY A 319 -2.51 6.21 -1.18
C GLY A 319 -1.43 7.29 -1.27
N GLU A 320 -0.15 6.91 -1.44
CA GLU A 320 0.94 7.88 -1.63
C GLU A 320 0.83 8.60 -2.98
N ARG A 321 0.46 7.86 -4.04
CA ARG A 321 0.22 8.48 -5.35
C ARG A 321 -0.94 9.48 -5.31
N GLU A 322 -2.05 9.13 -4.69
CA GLU A 322 -3.20 10.04 -4.52
C GLU A 322 -2.80 11.30 -3.73
N ARG A 323 -1.96 11.15 -2.71
CA ARG A 323 -1.45 12.28 -1.92
C ARG A 323 -0.59 13.23 -2.77
N ILE A 324 0.35 12.68 -3.57
CA ILE A 324 1.19 13.46 -4.46
C ILE A 324 0.34 14.19 -5.53
N GLU A 325 -0.62 13.51 -6.13
CA GLU A 325 -1.55 14.11 -7.10
C GLU A 325 -2.36 15.28 -6.47
N GLN A 326 -2.78 15.13 -5.22
CA GLN A 326 -3.47 16.19 -4.49
C GLN A 326 -2.56 17.41 -4.22
N GLU A 327 -1.31 17.16 -3.81
CA GLU A 327 -0.32 18.23 -3.60
C GLU A 327 -0.02 19.00 -4.90
N LEU A 328 0.12 18.27 -6.02
CA LEU A 328 0.35 18.87 -7.34
C LEU A 328 -0.85 19.69 -7.82
N ARG A 329 -2.09 19.22 -7.62
CA ARG A 329 -3.30 20.01 -7.93
C ARG A 329 -3.34 21.32 -7.15
N THR A 330 -2.98 21.27 -5.86
CA THR A 330 -2.89 22.48 -5.04
C THR A 330 -1.81 23.43 -5.57
N ALA A 331 -0.65 22.90 -6.00
CA ALA A 331 0.40 23.71 -6.63
C ALA A 331 -0.09 24.35 -7.93
N GLN A 332 -0.85 23.64 -8.76
CA GLN A 332 -1.48 24.17 -9.98
C GLN A 332 -2.44 25.32 -9.67
N GLU A 333 -3.33 25.15 -8.70
CA GLU A 333 -4.24 26.21 -8.29
C GLU A 333 -3.49 27.47 -7.84
N ILE A 334 -2.40 27.29 -7.08
CA ILE A 334 -1.54 28.42 -6.67
C ILE A 334 -0.90 29.07 -7.90
N GLN A 335 -0.32 28.30 -8.82
CA GLN A 335 0.32 28.79 -10.03
C GLN A 335 -0.64 29.61 -10.88
N HIS A 336 -1.88 29.14 -11.07
CA HIS A 336 -2.92 29.88 -11.79
C HIS A 336 -3.24 31.24 -11.14
N THR A 337 -3.01 31.43 -9.85
CA THR A 337 -3.19 32.74 -9.22
C THR A 337 -2.11 33.75 -9.60
N PHE A 338 -0.94 33.26 -10.05
CA PHE A 338 0.13 34.12 -10.55
C PHE A 338 -0.07 34.58 -11.99
N LEU A 339 -0.80 33.82 -12.82
CA LEU A 339 -1.13 34.27 -14.17
C LEU A 339 -2.13 35.45 -14.13
N PRO A 340 -2.14 36.34 -15.14
CA PRO A 340 -3.06 37.49 -15.20
C PRO A 340 -4.51 37.01 -15.13
N LYS A 341 -5.25 37.45 -14.11
CA LYS A 341 -6.68 37.14 -13.95
C LYS A 341 -7.57 37.98 -14.86
N GLU A 342 -7.12 39.16 -15.22
CA GLU A 342 -7.84 40.12 -16.04
C GLU A 342 -6.96 40.54 -17.22
N VAL A 343 -7.55 40.57 -18.38
CA VAL A 343 -6.90 41.12 -19.57
C VAL A 343 -7.11 42.63 -19.60
N PRO A 344 -6.04 43.44 -19.72
CA PRO A 344 -6.17 44.91 -19.76
C PRO A 344 -7.06 45.37 -20.91
N ALA A 345 -8.05 46.19 -20.61
CA ALA A 345 -8.90 46.81 -21.63
C ALA A 345 -8.15 47.96 -22.32
N LEU A 346 -7.80 47.82 -23.58
CA LEU A 346 -7.13 48.81 -24.38
C LEU A 346 -8.09 49.32 -25.48
N PRO A 347 -8.45 50.60 -25.48
CA PRO A 347 -9.32 51.16 -26.55
C PRO A 347 -8.68 50.99 -27.94
N GLY A 348 -9.42 50.38 -28.86
CA GLY A 348 -8.95 50.09 -30.21
C GLY A 348 -8.04 48.85 -30.33
N TRP A 349 -7.88 48.11 -29.29
CA TRP A 349 -7.09 46.87 -29.28
C TRP A 349 -7.90 45.71 -28.72
N ARG A 350 -7.58 44.49 -29.20
CA ARG A 350 -8.06 43.22 -28.62
C ARG A 350 -6.88 42.38 -28.25
N LEU A 351 -6.88 41.91 -26.98
CA LEU A 351 -5.85 41.07 -26.40
C LEU A 351 -6.49 39.77 -25.93
N VAL A 352 -6.00 38.63 -26.39
CA VAL A 352 -6.55 37.30 -26.06
C VAL A 352 -5.41 36.40 -25.68
N PRO A 353 -5.31 35.99 -24.41
CA PRO A 353 -4.36 34.99 -23.94
C PRO A 353 -4.97 33.60 -23.98
N TYR A 354 -4.10 32.60 -24.10
CA TYR A 354 -4.37 31.19 -23.87
C TYR A 354 -3.18 30.54 -23.18
N TYR A 355 -3.46 29.68 -22.23
CA TYR A 355 -2.44 28.93 -21.48
C TYR A 355 -2.97 27.54 -21.16
N GLN A 356 -2.16 26.49 -21.44
CA GLN A 356 -2.41 25.13 -21.06
C GLN A 356 -1.07 24.46 -20.73
N SER A 357 -0.91 24.00 -19.50
CA SER A 357 0.26 23.24 -19.09
C SER A 357 0.18 21.80 -19.58
N ALA A 358 1.33 21.22 -19.92
CA ALA A 358 1.47 19.81 -20.30
C ALA A 358 1.39 18.86 -19.10
N ARG A 359 1.76 19.35 -17.93
CA ARG A 359 1.68 18.63 -16.64
C ARG A 359 0.77 19.37 -15.67
N GLU A 360 0.70 18.89 -14.43
CA GLU A 360 -0.07 19.57 -13.39
C GLU A 360 0.37 21.02 -13.17
N VAL A 361 1.68 21.30 -13.30
CA VAL A 361 2.26 22.65 -13.26
C VAL A 361 3.24 22.83 -14.41
N GLY A 362 3.29 24.05 -14.98
CA GLY A 362 4.07 24.37 -16.18
C GLY A 362 5.23 25.34 -15.93
N GLY A 363 6.15 25.40 -16.90
CA GLY A 363 7.25 26.35 -16.97
C GLY A 363 6.89 27.65 -17.68
N ASP A 364 5.94 27.58 -18.60
CA ASP A 364 5.46 28.68 -19.41
C ASP A 364 4.74 29.76 -18.58
N PHE A 365 4.85 31.00 -19.02
CA PHE A 365 4.07 32.08 -18.47
C PHE A 365 3.87 33.21 -19.48
N TYR A 366 2.83 34.00 -19.24
CA TYR A 366 2.64 35.31 -19.85
C TYR A 366 2.25 36.34 -18.79
N ASP A 367 2.47 37.62 -19.10
CA ASP A 367 2.05 38.67 -18.20
C ASP A 367 1.72 39.98 -18.97
N PHE A 368 0.87 40.80 -18.35
CA PHE A 368 0.50 42.12 -18.79
C PHE A 368 0.83 43.14 -17.72
N LEU A 369 1.64 44.15 -18.11
CA LEU A 369 2.18 45.15 -17.19
C LEU A 369 1.64 46.53 -17.62
N PRO A 370 0.47 46.97 -17.10
CA PRO A 370 -0.03 48.31 -17.37
C PRO A 370 0.81 49.37 -16.66
N PHE A 371 1.19 50.43 -17.42
CA PHE A 371 1.94 51.58 -16.90
C PHE A 371 1.04 52.79 -16.71
N ALA A 372 1.40 53.70 -15.80
CA ALA A 372 0.63 54.89 -15.48
C ALA A 372 0.51 55.88 -16.68
N ASP A 373 1.44 55.84 -17.63
CA ASP A 373 1.44 56.63 -18.85
C ASP A 373 0.60 56.04 -19.98
N GLY A 374 -0.13 54.94 -19.73
CA GLY A 374 -1.00 54.28 -20.67
C GLY A 374 -0.32 53.24 -21.55
N ARG A 375 1.00 53.04 -21.43
CA ARG A 375 1.69 51.95 -22.13
C ARG A 375 1.37 50.59 -21.50
N LEU A 376 1.56 49.52 -22.26
CA LEU A 376 1.36 48.14 -21.84
C LEU A 376 2.63 47.32 -22.09
N GLY A 377 3.19 46.74 -21.07
CA GLY A 377 4.17 45.66 -21.19
C GLY A 377 3.48 44.32 -21.44
N ILE A 378 3.97 43.58 -22.42
CA ILE A 378 3.53 42.21 -22.76
C ILE A 378 4.74 41.30 -22.62
N VAL A 379 4.59 40.26 -21.82
CA VAL A 379 5.64 39.26 -21.54
C VAL A 379 5.14 37.90 -21.93
N ILE A 380 6.00 37.12 -22.56
CA ILE A 380 5.86 35.67 -22.69
C ILE A 380 7.21 35.04 -22.43
N GLY A 381 7.24 33.90 -21.77
CA GLY A 381 8.46 33.20 -21.48
C GLY A 381 8.22 31.74 -21.15
N ASP A 382 9.27 30.95 -21.30
CA ASP A 382 9.30 29.52 -21.01
C ASP A 382 10.56 29.18 -20.22
N VAL A 383 10.42 28.34 -19.21
CA VAL A 383 11.49 27.86 -18.33
C VAL A 383 11.90 26.46 -18.75
N THR A 384 13.19 26.25 -18.98
CA THR A 384 13.72 24.91 -19.22
C THR A 384 13.33 23.93 -18.11
N ASP A 385 13.13 22.65 -18.50
CA ASP A 385 12.62 21.61 -17.63
C ASP A 385 11.10 21.73 -17.41
N LYS A 386 10.49 20.78 -16.69
CA LYS A 386 9.03 20.69 -16.52
C LYS A 386 8.67 20.39 -15.07
N GLY A 387 7.42 20.69 -14.72
CA GLY A 387 6.87 20.40 -13.41
C GLY A 387 7.28 21.41 -12.34
N VAL A 388 7.33 21.00 -11.07
CA VAL A 388 7.49 21.88 -9.90
C VAL A 388 8.74 22.77 -9.96
N PRO A 389 9.94 22.28 -10.35
CA PRO A 389 11.12 23.15 -10.46
C PRO A 389 10.93 24.29 -11.46
N ALA A 390 10.40 23.99 -12.66
CA ALA A 390 10.13 25.00 -13.68
C ALA A 390 9.08 26.02 -13.21
N ALA A 391 8.01 25.58 -12.57
CA ALA A 391 6.97 26.45 -12.02
C ALA A 391 7.49 27.43 -10.94
N LEU A 392 8.44 27.02 -10.12
CA LEU A 392 9.08 27.88 -9.11
C LEU A 392 9.95 28.95 -9.77
N VAL A 393 10.78 28.57 -10.75
CA VAL A 393 11.62 29.51 -11.50
C VAL A 393 10.74 30.48 -12.32
N MET A 394 9.67 29.99 -12.94
CA MET A 394 8.69 30.82 -13.62
C MET A 394 8.12 31.93 -12.72
N THR A 395 7.66 31.54 -11.52
CA THR A 395 7.06 32.45 -10.54
C THR A 395 8.06 33.53 -10.11
N ALA A 396 9.32 33.14 -9.85
CA ALA A 396 10.40 34.06 -9.52
C ALA A 396 10.70 35.02 -10.68
N THR A 397 10.87 34.48 -11.90
CA THR A 397 11.14 35.26 -13.12
C THR A 397 10.06 36.30 -13.37
N ARG A 398 8.79 35.88 -13.33
CA ARG A 398 7.65 36.77 -13.53
C ARG A 398 7.62 37.91 -12.50
N THR A 399 7.94 37.60 -11.23
CA THR A 399 7.98 38.60 -10.17
C THR A 399 9.13 39.59 -10.38
N MET A 400 10.32 39.12 -10.78
CA MET A 400 11.47 39.94 -11.11
C MET A 400 11.18 40.84 -12.31
N LEU A 401 10.54 40.31 -13.37
CA LEU A 401 10.11 41.09 -14.54
C LEU A 401 9.17 42.24 -14.15
N ARG A 402 8.17 41.98 -13.31
CA ARG A 402 7.24 43.00 -12.83
C ARG A 402 7.96 44.11 -12.06
N THR A 403 8.92 43.76 -11.22
CA THR A 403 9.68 44.70 -10.43
C THR A 403 10.65 45.53 -11.31
N ALA A 404 11.41 44.84 -12.17
CA ALA A 404 12.36 45.49 -13.06
C ALA A 404 11.67 46.43 -14.06
N ALA A 405 10.50 46.07 -14.57
CA ALA A 405 9.72 46.88 -15.51
C ALA A 405 9.20 48.20 -14.87
N GLN A 406 9.03 48.27 -13.56
CA GLN A 406 8.68 49.50 -12.85
C GLN A 406 9.88 50.49 -12.72
N GLU A 407 11.09 49.93 -12.66
CA GLU A 407 12.33 50.69 -12.45
C GLU A 407 13.00 51.10 -13.76
N GLN A 408 12.85 50.30 -14.82
CA GLN A 408 13.51 50.47 -16.13
C GLN A 408 12.54 50.93 -17.23
N ALA A 409 12.97 51.80 -18.07
CA ALA A 409 12.15 52.35 -19.14
C ALA A 409 12.22 51.57 -20.45
N SER A 410 13.17 50.67 -20.61
CA SER A 410 13.52 49.99 -21.86
C SER A 410 13.41 48.46 -21.71
N PRO A 411 12.79 47.73 -22.70
CA PRO A 411 12.74 46.27 -22.71
C PRO A 411 14.10 45.60 -22.55
N SER A 412 15.14 46.11 -23.19
CA SER A 412 16.49 45.56 -23.10
C SER A 412 17.09 45.68 -21.69
N GLU A 413 16.87 46.79 -21.01
CA GLU A 413 17.33 47.02 -19.64
C GLU A 413 16.58 46.13 -18.65
N VAL A 414 15.28 45.93 -18.83
CA VAL A 414 14.47 45.01 -18.01
C VAL A 414 15.02 43.59 -18.11
N LEU A 415 15.22 43.07 -19.33
CA LEU A 415 15.75 41.71 -19.53
C LEU A 415 17.17 41.57 -18.95
N ALA A 416 18.06 42.55 -19.14
CA ALA A 416 19.42 42.53 -18.58
C ALA A 416 19.40 42.49 -17.06
N ARG A 417 18.53 43.30 -16.43
CA ARG A 417 18.39 43.33 -14.96
C ARG A 417 17.88 42.00 -14.42
N VAL A 418 16.85 41.39 -15.07
CA VAL A 418 16.27 40.12 -14.69
C VAL A 418 17.28 38.99 -14.89
N ASN A 419 18.04 39.01 -15.99
CA ASN A 419 19.11 38.04 -16.24
C ASN A 419 20.11 37.96 -15.09
N ASP A 420 20.59 39.13 -14.65
CA ASP A 420 21.58 39.18 -13.57
C ASP A 420 21.04 38.71 -12.21
N LEU A 421 19.76 38.98 -11.93
CA LEU A 421 19.08 38.47 -10.75
C LEU A 421 18.90 36.96 -10.81
N LEU A 422 18.41 36.45 -11.93
CA LEU A 422 18.17 34.99 -12.11
C LEU A 422 19.45 34.19 -12.07
N PHE A 423 20.54 34.68 -12.66
CA PHE A 423 21.79 33.94 -12.72
C PHE A 423 22.30 33.49 -11.34
N SER A 424 22.06 34.31 -10.29
CA SER A 424 22.46 33.98 -8.93
C SER A 424 21.48 33.08 -8.18
N ASP A 425 20.21 33.01 -8.61
CA ASP A 425 19.11 32.47 -7.81
C ASP A 425 18.56 31.15 -8.33
N ILE A 426 18.86 30.78 -9.59
CA ILE A 426 18.37 29.53 -10.22
C ILE A 426 19.45 28.45 -10.29
N PRO A 427 19.07 27.15 -10.38
CA PRO A 427 20.02 26.08 -10.59
C PRO A 427 20.86 26.27 -11.88
N PRO A 428 22.16 25.89 -11.89
CA PRO A 428 23.07 26.16 -13.02
C PRO A 428 22.68 25.55 -14.37
N ASN A 429 21.78 24.56 -14.36
CA ASN A 429 21.26 23.88 -15.56
C ASN A 429 19.89 24.40 -16.02
N MET A 430 19.37 25.43 -15.35
CA MET A 430 18.10 26.06 -15.71
C MET A 430 18.33 27.43 -16.33
N PHE A 431 17.47 27.81 -17.26
CA PHE A 431 17.42 29.13 -17.89
C PHE A 431 15.98 29.42 -18.30
N VAL A 432 15.70 30.65 -18.69
CA VAL A 432 14.37 31.08 -19.08
C VAL A 432 14.46 31.78 -20.44
N THR A 433 13.69 31.31 -21.41
CA THR A 433 13.46 32.09 -22.63
C THR A 433 12.40 33.15 -22.36
N CYS A 434 12.58 34.37 -22.87
CA CYS A 434 11.64 35.46 -22.59
C CYS A 434 11.60 36.45 -23.71
N PHE A 435 10.39 36.82 -24.14
CA PHE A 435 10.15 37.95 -24.99
C PHE A 435 9.41 39.03 -24.22
N TYR A 436 9.94 40.26 -24.23
CA TYR A 436 9.33 41.39 -23.56
C TYR A 436 9.08 42.53 -24.57
N ALA A 437 7.82 42.94 -24.70
CA ALA A 437 7.38 44.04 -25.55
C ALA A 437 6.74 45.14 -24.71
N LEU A 438 7.01 46.40 -25.08
CA LEU A 438 6.40 47.60 -24.50
C LEU A 438 5.62 48.33 -25.59
N LEU A 439 4.28 48.22 -25.56
CA LEU A 439 3.34 48.80 -26.51
C LEU A 439 2.89 50.20 -26.04
N ASP A 440 2.95 51.17 -26.94
CA ASP A 440 2.18 52.41 -26.85
C ASP A 440 0.87 52.26 -27.64
N PRO A 441 -0.27 52.10 -26.98
CA PRO A 441 -1.53 51.84 -27.68
C PRO A 441 -2.02 53.02 -28.55
N ALA A 442 -1.61 54.26 -28.21
CA ALA A 442 -2.04 55.44 -28.94
C ALA A 442 -1.43 55.48 -30.35
N SER A 443 -0.12 55.28 -30.45
CA SER A 443 0.61 55.26 -31.70
C SER A 443 0.65 53.92 -32.40
N GLY A 444 0.52 52.82 -31.67
CA GLY A 444 0.78 51.45 -32.15
C GLY A 444 2.24 51.10 -32.20
N ARG A 445 3.11 51.96 -31.66
CA ARG A 445 4.56 51.75 -31.55
C ARG A 445 4.81 50.72 -30.47
N MET A 446 5.64 49.73 -30.76
CA MET A 446 6.05 48.68 -29.86
C MET A 446 7.57 48.57 -29.86
N ARG A 447 8.20 48.74 -28.69
CA ARG A 447 9.61 48.42 -28.49
C ARG A 447 9.69 47.02 -27.86
N PHE A 448 10.67 46.24 -28.25
CA PHE A 448 10.80 44.89 -27.73
C PHE A 448 12.25 44.41 -27.66
N ALA A 449 12.50 43.44 -26.78
CA ALA A 449 13.74 42.72 -26.69
C ALA A 449 13.44 41.21 -26.46
N ASN A 450 14.36 40.38 -26.92
CA ASN A 450 14.21 38.92 -26.87
C ASN A 450 15.39 38.28 -26.15
N ALA A 451 15.11 37.43 -25.22
CA ALA A 451 16.06 36.58 -24.48
C ALA A 451 15.88 35.12 -24.91
N GLY A 452 16.07 34.82 -26.18
CA GLY A 452 16.07 33.45 -26.72
C GLY A 452 14.71 32.79 -26.83
N HIS A 453 13.61 33.54 -26.77
CA HIS A 453 12.25 33.02 -26.93
C HIS A 453 11.85 33.02 -28.41
N GLU A 454 10.81 32.27 -28.78
CA GLU A 454 10.29 32.23 -30.14
C GLU A 454 9.84 33.61 -30.62
N PRO A 455 10.30 34.07 -31.82
CA PRO A 455 9.92 35.37 -32.33
C PRO A 455 8.41 35.42 -32.64
N PRO A 456 7.67 36.44 -32.16
CA PRO A 456 6.26 36.59 -32.45
C PRO A 456 5.98 36.78 -33.96
N PHE A 457 4.88 36.25 -34.44
CA PHE A 457 4.41 36.49 -35.83
C PHE A 457 3.55 37.76 -35.92
N ARG A 458 3.96 38.68 -36.76
CA ARG A 458 3.12 39.79 -37.22
C ARG A 458 2.30 39.32 -38.41
N GLN A 459 0.99 39.42 -38.29
CA GLN A 459 0.02 39.09 -39.34
C GLN A 459 -0.48 40.38 -39.98
N THR A 460 -0.37 40.43 -41.27
CA THR A 460 -0.98 41.45 -42.17
C THR A 460 -1.95 40.77 -43.14
N PRO A 461 -2.86 41.49 -43.81
CA PRO A 461 -3.75 40.87 -44.80
C PRO A 461 -2.97 40.09 -45.86
N GLY A 462 -3.10 38.75 -45.86
CA GLY A 462 -2.46 37.86 -46.83
C GLY A 462 -0.98 37.50 -46.54
N SER A 463 -0.40 37.94 -45.43
CA SER A 463 0.99 37.67 -45.10
C SER A 463 1.21 37.53 -43.59
N ALA A 464 2.19 36.70 -43.23
CA ALA A 464 2.71 36.59 -41.84
C ALA A 464 4.24 36.66 -41.86
N ALA A 465 4.82 37.47 -40.99
CA ALA A 465 6.25 37.66 -40.85
C ALA A 465 6.67 37.65 -39.38
N GLU A 466 7.82 37.10 -39.08
CA GLU A 466 8.36 37.10 -37.73
C GLU A 466 8.88 38.48 -37.33
N LEU A 467 8.65 38.91 -36.09
CA LEU A 467 9.33 40.04 -35.48
C LEU A 467 10.66 39.58 -34.95
N TRP A 468 11.66 39.62 -35.80
CA TRP A 468 12.96 39.03 -35.53
C TRP A 468 13.72 39.85 -34.50
N ALA A 469 14.08 39.17 -33.38
CA ALA A 469 14.99 39.66 -32.38
C ALA A 469 15.66 38.42 -31.75
N THR A 470 16.94 38.53 -31.43
CA THR A 470 17.71 37.43 -30.82
C THR A 470 18.37 37.87 -29.54
N GLY A 471 18.62 36.93 -28.64
CA GLY A 471 19.35 37.13 -27.40
C GLY A 471 19.59 35.83 -26.68
N MET A 472 20.46 35.85 -25.72
CA MET A 472 20.74 34.70 -24.86
C MET A 472 19.61 34.55 -23.84
N PRO A 473 19.13 33.34 -23.56
CA PRO A 473 18.17 33.09 -22.49
C PRO A 473 18.61 33.67 -21.14
N LEU A 474 17.64 34.09 -20.33
CA LEU A 474 17.87 34.64 -19.00
C LEU A 474 18.47 33.59 -18.06
N GLY A 475 19.42 33.99 -17.24
CA GLY A 475 20.06 33.14 -16.24
C GLY A 475 21.21 32.27 -16.78
N MET A 476 21.52 32.30 -18.09
CA MET A 476 22.62 31.53 -18.66
C MET A 476 24.01 32.16 -18.41
N MET A 477 24.10 33.48 -18.56
CA MET A 477 25.37 34.19 -18.44
C MET A 477 25.17 35.57 -17.76
N PRO A 478 25.95 35.90 -16.76
CA PRO A 478 25.84 37.20 -16.11
C PRO A 478 26.33 38.33 -17.01
N GLY A 479 25.75 39.51 -16.85
CA GLY A 479 26.12 40.71 -17.63
C GLY A 479 25.71 40.64 -19.10
N THR A 480 24.76 39.79 -19.47
CA THR A 480 24.24 39.73 -20.84
C THR A 480 23.50 41.01 -21.17
N CYS A 481 23.82 41.61 -22.32
CA CYS A 481 23.11 42.75 -22.89
C CYS A 481 22.15 42.29 -23.99
N TYR A 482 21.00 42.90 -24.05
CA TYR A 482 19.95 42.59 -25.07
C TYR A 482 19.80 43.77 -26.04
N ASP A 483 19.61 43.46 -27.32
CA ASP A 483 19.29 44.44 -28.32
C ASP A 483 17.82 44.83 -28.24
N GLU A 484 17.51 46.11 -28.46
CA GLU A 484 16.15 46.63 -28.53
C GLU A 484 15.75 46.89 -29.95
N TYR A 485 14.58 46.47 -30.32
CA TYR A 485 13.98 46.67 -31.64
C TYR A 485 12.68 47.41 -31.50
N GLU A 486 12.23 47.99 -32.65
CA GLU A 486 10.97 48.72 -32.73
C GLU A 486 10.13 48.27 -33.93
N ALA A 487 8.83 48.17 -33.71
CA ALA A 487 7.83 47.95 -34.76
C ALA A 487 6.62 48.84 -34.53
N ILE A 488 5.89 49.14 -35.60
CA ILE A 488 4.60 49.81 -35.52
C ILE A 488 3.55 48.86 -36.06
N LEU A 489 2.54 48.55 -35.23
CA LEU A 489 1.36 47.79 -35.65
C LEU A 489 0.34 48.77 -36.21
N GLU A 490 -0.03 48.57 -37.48
CA GLU A 490 -1.04 49.35 -38.13
C GLU A 490 -2.47 48.86 -37.81
N PRO A 491 -3.49 49.71 -37.92
CA PRO A 491 -4.87 49.24 -37.76
C PRO A 491 -5.22 48.08 -38.72
N GLY A 492 -5.76 47.00 -38.17
CA GLY A 492 -6.07 45.76 -38.88
C GLY A 492 -4.98 44.69 -38.80
N GLU A 493 -3.85 44.98 -38.21
CA GLU A 493 -2.77 44.01 -37.99
C GLU A 493 -2.91 43.27 -36.66
N SER A 494 -2.37 42.08 -36.62
CA SER A 494 -2.30 41.24 -35.42
C SER A 494 -0.87 40.80 -35.13
N LEU A 495 -0.61 40.49 -33.88
CA LEU A 495 0.63 39.89 -33.41
C LEU A 495 0.30 38.65 -32.59
N LEU A 496 0.94 37.54 -32.92
CA LEU A 496 0.86 36.30 -32.15
C LEU A 496 2.18 36.05 -31.44
N PHE A 497 2.16 36.08 -30.12
CA PHE A 497 3.21 35.53 -29.26
C PHE A 497 2.84 34.08 -28.95
N TYR A 498 3.82 33.20 -28.92
CA TYR A 498 3.59 31.75 -28.68
C TYR A 498 4.83 31.10 -28.10
N SER A 499 4.62 30.00 -27.35
CA SER A 499 5.70 29.11 -26.90
C SER A 499 5.92 27.98 -27.90
N ASP A 500 7.07 27.31 -27.74
CA ASP A 500 7.51 26.22 -28.62
C ASP A 500 6.56 25.01 -28.59
N GLY A 501 5.83 24.77 -27.50
CA GLY A 501 4.85 23.69 -27.38
C GLY A 501 3.77 23.69 -28.46
N LEU A 502 3.47 24.84 -29.10
CA LEU A 502 2.59 24.88 -30.24
C LEU A 502 3.22 24.27 -31.51
N VAL A 503 4.46 24.64 -31.83
CA VAL A 503 5.15 24.25 -33.05
C VAL A 503 5.84 22.91 -32.94
N GLU A 504 6.21 22.49 -31.76
CA GLU A 504 6.83 21.20 -31.45
C GLU A 504 5.84 20.07 -31.20
N ALA A 505 4.54 20.37 -31.12
CA ALA A 505 3.51 19.36 -30.99
C ALA A 505 3.58 18.30 -32.08
N HIS A 506 3.54 17.02 -31.72
CA HIS A 506 3.64 15.91 -32.67
C HIS A 506 2.29 15.23 -32.91
N ASN A 507 2.10 14.76 -34.13
CA ASN A 507 1.00 13.87 -34.46
C ASN A 507 1.36 12.39 -34.19
N SER A 508 0.42 11.48 -34.44
CA SER A 508 0.61 10.03 -34.29
C SER A 508 1.72 9.45 -35.18
N ARG A 509 2.21 10.19 -36.19
CA ARG A 509 3.32 9.82 -37.06
C ARG A 509 4.64 10.44 -36.62
N ARG A 510 4.68 11.13 -35.49
CA ARG A 510 5.85 11.86 -35.00
C ARG A 510 6.29 13.00 -35.95
N GLU A 511 5.36 13.58 -36.72
CA GLU A 511 5.60 14.79 -37.48
C GLU A 511 5.27 15.99 -36.59
N MET A 512 6.14 17.02 -36.61
CA MET A 512 5.91 18.25 -35.85
C MET A 512 4.86 19.13 -36.54
N PHE A 513 4.09 19.89 -35.77
CA PHE A 513 3.18 20.90 -36.27
C PHE A 513 3.93 21.94 -37.14
N GLY A 514 5.00 22.49 -36.63
CA GLY A 514 6.06 23.22 -37.30
C GLY A 514 5.70 24.64 -37.70
N PHE A 515 6.73 25.46 -37.84
CA PHE A 515 6.63 26.89 -38.19
C PHE A 515 5.97 27.13 -39.54
N ALA A 516 6.22 26.29 -40.57
CA ALA A 516 5.66 26.45 -41.89
C ALA A 516 4.12 26.37 -41.89
N ARG A 517 3.56 25.46 -41.11
CA ARG A 517 2.11 25.32 -40.95
C ARG A 517 1.54 26.51 -40.19
N LEU A 518 2.15 26.90 -39.07
CA LEU A 518 1.74 28.09 -38.32
C LEU A 518 1.70 29.34 -39.21
N LYS A 519 2.76 29.59 -39.94
CA LYS A 519 2.86 30.74 -40.89
C LYS A 519 1.79 30.70 -41.96
N SER A 520 1.50 29.52 -42.52
CA SER A 520 0.46 29.35 -43.53
C SER A 520 -0.95 29.65 -43.00
N LEU A 521 -1.23 29.20 -41.75
CA LEU A 521 -2.51 29.47 -41.08
C LEU A 521 -2.69 30.97 -40.83
N LEU A 522 -1.64 31.63 -40.32
CA LEU A 522 -1.66 33.06 -40.07
C LEU A 522 -1.87 33.89 -41.35
N ALA A 523 -1.24 33.51 -42.46
CA ALA A 523 -1.42 34.20 -43.76
C ALA A 523 -2.82 34.01 -44.36
N GLY A 524 -3.51 32.91 -44.04
CA GLY A 524 -4.85 32.61 -44.59
C GLY A 524 -6.02 33.23 -43.81
N GLN A 525 -5.79 33.82 -42.64
CA GLN A 525 -6.84 34.40 -41.78
C GLN A 525 -7.04 35.89 -42.04
N GLY A 526 -8.30 36.32 -42.16
CA GLY A 526 -8.65 37.70 -42.56
C GLY A 526 -8.72 38.73 -41.42
N ASP A 527 -9.07 38.32 -40.19
CA ASP A 527 -9.11 39.19 -39.00
C ASP A 527 -8.70 38.41 -37.75
N GLY A 528 -7.90 39.02 -36.89
CA GLY A 528 -7.31 38.40 -35.71
C GLY A 528 -8.29 38.03 -34.57
N VAL A 529 -9.60 38.08 -34.83
CA VAL A 529 -10.63 37.98 -33.79
C VAL A 529 -10.83 36.55 -33.29
N SER A 530 -10.59 35.54 -34.13
CA SER A 530 -10.71 34.11 -33.80
C SER A 530 -9.41 33.34 -33.99
N LEU A 531 -8.28 34.05 -33.97
CA LEU A 531 -6.97 33.47 -34.27
C LEU A 531 -6.61 32.31 -33.35
N ILE A 532 -6.72 32.49 -32.03
CA ILE A 532 -6.39 31.45 -31.06
C ILE A 532 -7.29 30.23 -31.21
N ASP A 533 -8.60 30.43 -31.29
CA ASP A 533 -9.56 29.32 -31.47
C ASP A 533 -9.24 28.51 -32.75
N THR A 534 -8.93 29.19 -33.86
CA THR A 534 -8.55 28.51 -35.09
C THR A 534 -7.24 27.73 -34.98
N LEU A 535 -6.24 28.27 -34.25
CA LEU A 535 -4.97 27.58 -34.04
C LEU A 535 -5.17 26.33 -33.16
N LEU A 536 -5.99 26.43 -32.13
CA LEU A 536 -6.29 25.31 -31.25
C LEU A 536 -7.08 24.20 -31.97
N ASP A 537 -8.08 24.59 -32.80
CA ASP A 537 -8.83 23.65 -33.61
C ASP A 537 -7.93 22.92 -34.63
N GLU A 538 -6.97 23.64 -35.23
CA GLU A 538 -6.04 23.05 -36.18
C GLU A 538 -4.99 22.18 -35.49
N LEU A 539 -4.51 22.57 -34.29
CA LEU A 539 -3.64 21.78 -33.45
C LEU A 539 -4.32 20.45 -33.08
N GLN A 540 -5.56 20.50 -32.63
CA GLN A 540 -6.33 19.30 -32.27
C GLN A 540 -6.56 18.39 -33.49
N ARG A 541 -6.88 18.95 -34.67
CA ARG A 541 -7.01 18.18 -35.91
C ARG A 541 -5.69 17.52 -36.34
N PHE A 542 -4.57 18.19 -36.10
CA PHE A 542 -3.25 17.70 -36.47
C PHE A 542 -2.77 16.60 -35.54
N THR A 543 -2.93 16.77 -34.25
CA THR A 543 -2.49 15.82 -33.23
C THR A 543 -3.41 14.60 -33.14
N GLY A 544 -4.73 14.79 -33.38
CA GLY A 544 -5.74 13.73 -33.35
C GLY A 544 -6.29 13.44 -31.98
N ASP A 545 -7.27 12.53 -31.92
CA ASP A 545 -7.89 12.10 -30.68
C ASP A 545 -6.90 11.29 -29.82
N GLY A 546 -6.83 11.62 -28.51
CA GLY A 546 -5.95 10.95 -27.55
C GLY A 546 -4.52 11.46 -27.54
N TRP A 547 -4.25 12.61 -28.12
CA TRP A 547 -2.96 13.27 -28.00
C TRP A 547 -2.68 13.66 -26.56
N GLU A 548 -1.52 13.25 -26.08
CA GLU A 548 -0.97 13.70 -24.81
C GLU A 548 -0.07 14.90 -25.08
N GLN A 549 -0.39 16.03 -24.46
CA GLN A 549 0.37 17.26 -24.62
C GLN A 549 1.79 17.09 -24.12
N GLU A 550 2.76 17.31 -25.02
CA GLU A 550 4.19 17.06 -24.73
C GLU A 550 4.84 18.25 -24.03
N ASP A 551 4.41 19.49 -24.33
CA ASP A 551 4.90 20.73 -23.72
C ASP A 551 3.79 21.73 -23.44
N ASP A 552 4.08 22.73 -22.60
CA ASP A 552 3.17 23.80 -22.28
C ASP A 552 2.81 24.60 -23.56
N VAL A 553 1.56 24.96 -23.74
CA VAL A 553 1.09 25.78 -24.88
C VAL A 553 0.60 27.11 -24.37
N THR A 554 1.36 28.15 -24.67
CA THR A 554 1.05 29.54 -24.32
C THR A 554 0.93 30.38 -25.55
N LEU A 555 -0.22 31.07 -25.72
CA LEU A 555 -0.50 31.95 -26.84
C LEU A 555 -1.00 33.28 -26.31
N VAL A 556 -0.55 34.38 -26.95
CA VAL A 556 -1.10 35.72 -26.71
C VAL A 556 -1.31 36.39 -28.05
N ALA A 557 -2.56 36.60 -28.41
CA ALA A 557 -2.92 37.33 -29.64
C ALA A 557 -3.24 38.80 -29.32
N LEU A 558 -2.57 39.71 -29.98
CA LEU A 558 -2.80 41.16 -29.93
C LEU A 558 -3.28 41.63 -31.28
N HIS A 559 -4.46 42.25 -31.36
CA HIS A 559 -5.04 42.76 -32.58
C HIS A 559 -5.35 44.28 -32.46
N ARG A 560 -4.90 45.09 -33.43
CA ARG A 560 -5.25 46.50 -33.54
C ARG A 560 -6.50 46.65 -34.41
N ALA A 561 -7.62 47.08 -33.81
CA ALA A 561 -8.88 47.24 -34.54
C ALA A 561 -8.81 48.36 -35.57
N VAL A 562 -9.44 48.16 -36.71
CA VAL A 562 -9.69 49.25 -37.68
C VAL A 562 -10.79 50.13 -37.10
N LEU A 563 -10.45 51.36 -36.71
CA LEU A 563 -11.46 52.33 -36.29
C LEU A 563 -12.34 52.63 -37.52
N ARG A 564 -13.50 51.99 -37.60
CA ARG A 564 -14.54 52.47 -38.55
C ARG A 564 -15.03 53.79 -37.99
N GLU A 565 -14.78 54.90 -38.75
CA GLU A 565 -15.45 56.18 -38.48
C GLU A 565 -16.95 55.89 -38.36
N SER A 566 -17.52 56.19 -37.21
CA SER A 566 -18.97 56.18 -37.04
C SER A 566 -19.56 57.15 -38.08
N PRO A 567 -20.49 56.77 -38.95
CA PRO A 567 -21.05 57.68 -39.88
C PRO A 567 -21.59 58.89 -39.12
N ALA A 568 -21.07 60.10 -39.44
CA ALA A 568 -21.47 61.36 -38.84
C ALA A 568 -23.00 61.42 -38.80
N VAL A 569 -23.54 61.63 -37.60
CA VAL A 569 -24.95 61.92 -37.38
C VAL A 569 -25.23 63.17 -38.26
N ARG A 570 -25.87 62.99 -39.39
CA ARG A 570 -26.40 64.10 -40.15
C ARG A 570 -27.40 64.80 -39.26
N ASP A 571 -27.08 66.04 -38.88
CA ASP A 571 -28.00 66.97 -38.26
C ASP A 571 -29.27 67.03 -39.13
N PHE A 572 -30.36 66.53 -38.59
CA PHE A 572 -31.68 66.80 -39.15
C PHE A 572 -31.99 68.28 -38.91
N GLN A 573 -31.82 69.13 -39.95
CA GLN A 573 -32.38 70.44 -39.95
C GLN A 573 -33.90 70.35 -39.78
N GLU A 574 -34.38 70.98 -38.72
CA GLU A 574 -35.81 71.22 -38.52
C GLU A 574 -36.37 71.93 -39.73
N VAL A 575 -37.28 71.26 -40.40
CA VAL A 575 -38.11 71.92 -41.42
C VAL A 575 -39.20 72.70 -40.68
N GLU A 576 -39.02 74.04 -40.59
CA GLU A 576 -40.11 74.96 -40.22
C GLU A 576 -41.28 74.80 -41.18
N THR A 577 -42.43 74.44 -40.67
CA THR A 577 -43.71 74.51 -41.38
C THR A 577 -44.24 75.93 -41.34
N PRO A 578 -44.55 76.58 -42.43
CA PRO A 578 -45.27 77.90 -42.45
C PRO A 578 -46.77 77.70 -42.20
N GLY A 579 -47.32 78.54 -41.37
CA GLY A 579 -48.61 78.99 -40.93
C GLY A 579 -49.95 78.53 -41.49
#